data_5c83ba3701d0baf08c7b8071e74a405c
#
_entry.id   5c83ba3701d0baf08c7b8071e74a405c
#
_cell.length_a   1.000
_cell.length_b   1.000
_cell.length_c   1.000
_cell.angle_alpha   90.00
_cell.angle_beta   90.00
_cell.angle_gamma   90.00
#
_symmetry.space_group_name_H-M   'P 1'
#
loop_
_entity.id
_entity.type
_entity.pdbx_description
1 polymer ?
#
loop_
_entity_poly.entity_id
_entity_poly.type
_entity_poly.pdbx_seq_one_letter_code
_entity_poly.pdbx_strand_id
1 'polypeptide(L)'
;FHEKDLSSDVPCFKSSYGTRIPSVWKPEDVKKLLASIDRANSTGKRDYAILLLVTRLGMRVGDIKSLKLSDLQWEHRRINVVQQKTLRTVDYPILKDIGWAIIDYLKDGRPKTDTPFLFIRHNAPFEPFGMHANLHNIITKYARRAGIVFPKEQHHGLHSLRHTLAKTLLDMHTPLE
;
A
#
# COMPACT_ATOMS: atom_id res chain seq x y z
N PHE A 1 54.18 -19.28 -19.91
CA PHE A 1 53.10 -18.49 -19.30
C PHE A 1 51.80 -19.24 -19.55
N HIS A 2 51.23 -19.89 -18.53
CA HIS A 2 49.88 -20.47 -18.59
C HIS A 2 48.90 -19.32 -18.31
N GLU A 3 48.18 -18.90 -19.30
CA GLU A 3 47.04 -18.02 -19.15
C GLU A 3 45.94 -18.78 -18.40
N LYS A 4 45.78 -18.45 -17.11
CA LYS A 4 44.69 -19.02 -16.31
C LYS A 4 43.40 -18.33 -16.74
N ASP A 5 42.52 -19.09 -17.34
CA ASP A 5 41.18 -18.58 -17.70
C ASP A 5 40.41 -18.27 -16.41
N LEU A 6 40.26 -16.99 -16.10
CA LEU A 6 39.59 -16.48 -14.92
C LEU A 6 38.05 -16.34 -15.16
N SER A 7 37.56 -16.73 -16.30
CA SER A 7 36.12 -16.60 -16.62
C SER A 7 35.22 -17.48 -15.77
N SER A 8 35.76 -18.58 -15.22
CA SER A 8 35.05 -19.48 -14.31
C SER A 8 34.91 -18.94 -12.89
N ASP A 9 35.75 -17.98 -12.48
CA ASP A 9 35.76 -17.39 -11.14
C ASP A 9 34.88 -16.13 -11.03
N VAL A 10 34.29 -15.68 -12.15
CA VAL A 10 33.32 -14.58 -12.14
C VAL A 10 31.98 -15.11 -11.65
N PRO A 11 31.45 -14.65 -10.50
CA PRO A 11 30.11 -15.05 -10.05
C PRO A 11 29.10 -14.74 -11.13
N CYS A 12 28.53 -15.77 -11.73
CA CYS A 12 27.46 -15.61 -12.70
C CYS A 12 26.23 -15.14 -11.94
N PHE A 13 26.00 -13.82 -11.90
CA PHE A 13 24.75 -13.27 -11.41
C PHE A 13 23.65 -13.78 -12.33
N LYS A 14 22.93 -14.80 -11.88
CA LYS A 14 21.67 -15.18 -12.51
C LYS A 14 20.75 -13.97 -12.41
N SER A 15 20.80 -13.09 -13.39
CA SER A 15 19.82 -12.04 -13.60
C SER A 15 18.49 -12.70 -13.97
N SER A 16 17.81 -13.25 -12.97
CA SER A 16 16.43 -13.72 -13.08
C SER A 16 15.43 -12.55 -13.02
N TYR A 17 15.90 -11.36 -13.23
CA TYR A 17 15.02 -10.22 -13.52
C TYR A 17 14.54 -10.33 -14.97
N GLY A 18 13.65 -11.33 -15.20
CA GLY A 18 12.73 -11.19 -16.31
C GLY A 18 12.08 -9.81 -16.16
N THR A 19 12.18 -8.99 -17.17
CA THR A 19 11.56 -7.67 -17.29
C THR A 19 10.04 -7.84 -17.27
N ARG A 20 9.48 -8.19 -16.10
CA ARG A 20 8.03 -8.27 -15.91
C ARG A 20 7.53 -6.85 -15.89
N ILE A 21 6.79 -6.49 -16.93
CA ILE A 21 6.09 -5.21 -16.98
C ILE A 21 5.20 -5.12 -15.73
N PRO A 22 5.32 -4.03 -14.93
CA PRO A 22 4.49 -3.87 -13.75
C PRO A 22 3.01 -3.93 -14.12
N SER A 23 2.25 -4.75 -13.42
CA SER A 23 0.81 -4.81 -13.61
C SER A 23 0.16 -3.50 -13.19
N VAL A 24 -0.64 -2.95 -14.07
CA VAL A 24 -1.37 -1.69 -13.86
C VAL A 24 -2.86 -1.96 -13.94
N TRP A 25 -3.63 -1.36 -13.04
CA TRP A 25 -5.07 -1.45 -13.02
C TRP A 25 -5.69 -0.39 -13.93
N LYS A 26 -6.87 -0.69 -14.46
CA LYS A 26 -7.68 0.33 -15.12
C LYS A 26 -8.22 1.31 -14.08
N PRO A 27 -8.25 2.63 -14.36
CA PRO A 27 -8.77 3.62 -13.41
C PRO A 27 -10.20 3.32 -12.94
N GLU A 28 -11.04 2.77 -13.82
CA GLU A 28 -12.41 2.37 -13.53
C GLU A 28 -12.45 1.24 -12.50
N ASP A 29 -11.54 0.28 -12.57
CA ASP A 29 -11.47 -0.84 -11.64
C ASP A 29 -11.01 -0.38 -10.25
N VAL A 30 -10.09 0.60 -10.17
CA VAL A 30 -9.72 1.23 -8.90
C VAL A 30 -10.92 1.94 -8.27
N LYS A 31 -11.72 2.66 -9.07
CA LYS A 31 -12.95 3.31 -8.59
C LYS A 31 -13.96 2.28 -8.09
N LYS A 32 -14.21 1.21 -8.86
CA LYS A 32 -15.12 0.11 -8.46
C LYS A 32 -14.64 -0.57 -7.19
N LEU A 33 -13.33 -0.83 -7.05
CA LEU A 33 -12.72 -1.41 -5.86
C LEU A 33 -13.05 -0.57 -4.62
N LEU A 34 -12.78 0.74 -4.65
CA LEU A 34 -13.05 1.64 -3.54
C LEU A 34 -14.54 1.76 -3.23
N ALA A 35 -15.39 1.80 -4.26
CA ALA A 35 -16.85 1.88 -4.11
C ALA A 35 -17.47 0.59 -3.52
N SER A 36 -16.83 -0.56 -3.70
CA SER A 36 -17.30 -1.85 -3.18
C SER A 36 -17.12 -2.02 -1.67
N ILE A 37 -16.39 -1.09 -1.03
CA ILE A 37 -16.09 -1.18 0.40
C ILE A 37 -17.26 -0.65 1.22
N ASP A 38 -17.86 -1.55 1.99
CA ASP A 38 -18.89 -1.18 2.95
C ASP A 38 -18.24 -0.51 4.18
N ARG A 39 -18.45 0.80 4.30
CA ARG A 39 -17.94 1.62 5.41
C ARG A 39 -18.87 1.70 6.61
N ALA A 40 -19.98 0.99 6.61
CA ALA A 40 -20.84 0.90 7.77
C ALA A 40 -20.23 0.04 8.89
N ASN A 41 -19.25 -0.82 8.56
CA ASN A 41 -18.59 -1.68 9.53
C ASN A 41 -17.12 -1.25 9.77
N SER A 42 -16.63 -1.55 10.96
CA SER A 42 -15.29 -1.18 11.44
C SER A 42 -14.14 -1.65 10.54
N THR A 43 -14.22 -2.89 10.05
CA THR A 43 -13.22 -3.45 9.14
C THR A 43 -13.21 -2.72 7.80
N GLY A 44 -14.38 -2.38 7.28
CA GLY A 44 -14.49 -1.64 6.02
C GLY A 44 -13.94 -0.23 6.12
N LYS A 45 -14.17 0.48 7.24
CA LYS A 45 -13.57 1.80 7.50
C LYS A 45 -12.05 1.72 7.47
N ARG A 46 -11.46 0.73 8.15
CA ARG A 46 -10.01 0.48 8.14
C ARG A 46 -9.50 0.20 6.73
N ASP A 47 -10.11 -0.76 6.06
CA ASP A 47 -9.67 -1.24 4.75
C ASP A 47 -9.77 -0.12 3.70
N TYR A 48 -10.81 0.73 3.80
CA TYR A 48 -10.97 1.90 2.94
C TYR A 48 -9.86 2.92 3.14
N ALA A 49 -9.54 3.27 4.38
CA ALA A 49 -8.43 4.18 4.69
C ALA A 49 -7.09 3.63 4.19
N ILE A 50 -6.81 2.34 4.40
CA ILE A 50 -5.60 1.69 3.87
C ILE A 50 -5.53 1.79 2.34
N LEU A 51 -6.62 1.48 1.65
CA LEU A 51 -6.63 1.51 0.18
C LEU A 51 -6.51 2.94 -0.37
N LEU A 52 -7.04 3.95 0.31
CA LEU A 52 -6.80 5.36 -0.07
C LEU A 52 -5.33 5.75 0.06
N LEU A 53 -4.64 5.36 1.13
CA LEU A 53 -3.21 5.63 1.29
C LEU A 53 -2.38 5.02 0.16
N VAL A 54 -2.75 3.83 -0.32
CA VAL A 54 -2.08 3.19 -1.46
C VAL A 54 -2.42 3.86 -2.78
N THR A 55 -3.71 4.09 -3.03
CA THR A 55 -4.18 4.54 -4.36
C THR A 55 -3.98 6.03 -4.60
N ARG A 56 -3.94 6.85 -3.53
CA ARG A 56 -3.77 8.31 -3.63
C ARG A 56 -2.35 8.78 -3.36
N LEU A 57 -1.65 8.14 -2.43
CA LEU A 57 -0.30 8.55 -2.03
C LEU A 57 0.77 7.54 -2.44
N GLY A 58 0.38 6.38 -2.94
CA GLY A 58 1.32 5.32 -3.30
C GLY A 58 2.15 4.81 -2.13
N MET A 59 1.64 4.86 -0.89
CA MET A 59 2.38 4.38 0.28
C MET A 59 2.68 2.89 0.18
N ARG A 60 3.86 2.50 0.67
CA ARG A 60 4.23 1.07 0.74
C ARG A 60 3.46 0.37 1.86
N VAL A 61 3.12 -0.89 1.65
CA VAL A 61 2.39 -1.71 2.64
C VAL A 61 3.12 -1.79 3.98
N GLY A 62 4.44 -1.91 3.95
CA GLY A 62 5.26 -1.90 5.16
C GLY A 62 5.09 -0.61 5.96
N ASP A 63 5.17 0.53 5.28
CA ASP A 63 5.03 1.84 5.89
C ASP A 63 3.60 2.04 6.47
N ILE A 64 2.56 1.59 5.75
CA ILE A 64 1.17 1.64 6.25
C ILE A 64 0.99 0.79 7.51
N LYS A 65 1.59 -0.40 7.55
CA LYS A 65 1.51 -1.28 8.73
C LYS A 65 2.21 -0.70 9.96
N SER A 66 3.27 0.06 9.75
CA SER A 66 4.05 0.69 10.83
C SER A 66 3.55 2.08 11.22
N LEU A 67 2.57 2.62 10.49
CA LEU A 67 2.05 3.96 10.74
C LEU A 67 1.46 4.09 12.14
N LYS A 68 1.90 5.10 12.89
CA LYS A 68 1.46 5.38 14.25
C LYS A 68 0.49 6.57 14.27
N LEU A 69 -0.26 6.69 15.35
CA LEU A 69 -1.15 7.84 15.59
C LEU A 69 -0.36 9.15 15.67
N SER A 70 0.87 9.12 16.21
CA SER A 70 1.77 10.28 16.31
C SER A 70 2.31 10.76 14.96
N ASP A 71 2.26 9.92 13.92
CA ASP A 71 2.75 10.27 12.60
C ASP A 71 1.75 11.16 11.84
N LEU A 72 0.52 11.28 12.35
CA LEU A 72 -0.55 12.12 11.79
C LEU A 72 -0.47 13.54 12.34
N GLN A 73 0.11 14.44 11.57
CA GLN A 73 0.22 15.86 11.92
C GLN A 73 -0.97 16.64 11.34
N TRP A 74 -2.08 16.61 12.05
CA TRP A 74 -3.36 17.18 11.60
C TRP A 74 -3.28 18.67 11.30
N GLU A 75 -2.60 19.45 12.15
CA GLU A 75 -2.42 20.89 12.00
C GLU A 75 -1.69 21.24 10.71
N HIS A 76 -0.67 20.44 10.37
CA HIS A 76 0.14 20.63 9.17
C HIS A 76 -0.41 19.87 7.95
N ARG A 77 -1.49 19.10 8.13
CA ARG A 77 -2.07 18.20 7.11
C ARG A 77 -1.03 17.29 6.46
N ARG A 78 -0.17 16.69 7.27
CA ARG A 78 0.90 15.81 6.82
C ARG A 78 0.91 14.49 7.58
N ILE A 79 1.41 13.46 6.91
CA ILE A 79 1.73 12.16 7.49
C ILE A 79 3.24 12.00 7.40
N ASN A 80 3.90 11.95 8.53
CA ASN A 80 5.34 11.82 8.65
C ASN A 80 5.70 10.33 8.76
N VAL A 81 6.43 9.77 7.80
CA VAL A 81 6.73 8.34 7.78
C VAL A 81 8.23 8.11 7.63
N VAL A 82 8.81 7.38 8.55
CA VAL A 82 10.14 6.81 8.35
C VAL A 82 9.99 5.52 7.57
N GLN A 83 10.37 5.53 6.30
CA GLN A 83 10.24 4.38 5.41
C GLN A 83 11.12 3.22 5.89
N GLN A 84 10.53 2.05 6.12
CA GLN A 84 11.25 0.89 6.62
C GLN A 84 12.35 0.37 5.67
N LYS A 85 12.15 0.50 4.36
CA LYS A 85 13.11 0.00 3.36
C LYS A 85 14.32 0.92 3.16
N THR A 86 14.14 2.23 3.27
CA THR A 86 15.17 3.23 2.91
C THR A 86 15.65 4.04 4.10
N LEU A 87 15.01 3.90 5.26
CA LEU A 87 15.22 4.66 6.50
C LEU A 87 15.13 6.19 6.30
N ARG A 88 14.54 6.63 5.20
CA ARG A 88 14.30 8.04 4.91
C ARG A 88 12.95 8.48 5.46
N THR A 89 12.91 9.67 6.02
CA THR A 89 11.65 10.33 6.38
C THR A 89 11.00 10.90 5.12
N VAL A 90 9.73 10.61 4.95
CA VAL A 90 8.92 11.13 3.83
C VAL A 90 7.64 11.71 4.40
N ASP A 91 7.32 12.91 3.95
CA ASP A 91 6.08 13.61 4.27
C ASP A 91 5.06 13.40 3.17
N TYR A 92 3.92 12.85 3.53
CA TYR A 92 2.78 12.74 2.63
C TYR A 92 1.71 13.76 3.00
N PRO A 93 1.03 14.39 2.03
CA PRO A 93 -0.09 15.29 2.34
C PRO A 93 -1.31 14.49 2.82
N ILE A 94 -2.02 15.00 3.84
CA ILE A 94 -3.34 14.48 4.18
C ILE A 94 -4.37 15.10 3.23
N LEU A 95 -4.68 14.38 2.16
CA LEU A 95 -5.76 14.77 1.26
C LEU A 95 -7.11 14.70 1.98
N LYS A 96 -8.09 15.48 1.54
CA LYS A 96 -9.40 15.60 2.19
C LYS A 96 -10.10 14.24 2.37
N ASP A 97 -10.11 13.41 1.33
CA ASP A 97 -10.71 12.08 1.35
C ASP A 97 -9.98 11.13 2.32
N ILE A 98 -8.65 11.18 2.35
CA ILE A 98 -7.81 10.41 3.28
C ILE A 98 -8.07 10.84 4.73
N GLY A 99 -8.07 12.14 4.97
CA GLY A 99 -8.31 12.70 6.31
C GLY A 99 -9.64 12.23 6.88
N TRP A 100 -10.72 12.36 6.10
CA TRP A 100 -12.04 11.90 6.53
C TRP A 100 -12.10 10.38 6.73
N ALA A 101 -11.47 9.60 5.88
CA ALA A 101 -11.43 8.14 6.04
C ALA A 101 -10.68 7.71 7.31
N ILE A 102 -9.58 8.37 7.63
CA ILE A 102 -8.82 8.10 8.87
C ILE A 102 -9.65 8.52 10.09
N ILE A 103 -10.27 9.70 10.08
CA ILE A 103 -11.12 10.18 11.18
C ILE A 103 -12.29 9.21 11.40
N ASP A 104 -12.98 8.80 10.34
CA ASP A 104 -14.09 7.85 10.43
C ASP A 104 -13.65 6.50 11.02
N TYR A 105 -12.47 6.02 10.62
CA TYR A 105 -11.89 4.83 11.22
C TYR A 105 -11.55 5.02 12.70
N LEU A 106 -10.92 6.13 13.07
CA LEU A 106 -10.52 6.39 14.45
C LEU A 106 -11.71 6.56 15.39
N LYS A 107 -12.78 7.24 14.92
CA LYS A 107 -13.99 7.49 15.73
C LYS A 107 -14.79 6.23 15.98
N ASP A 108 -15.12 5.52 14.89
CA ASP A 108 -16.17 4.50 14.93
C ASP A 108 -15.70 3.13 14.38
N GLY A 109 -14.44 3.00 14.01
CA GLY A 109 -13.92 1.78 13.41
C GLY A 109 -12.81 1.11 14.19
N ARG A 110 -11.90 1.88 14.77
CA ARG A 110 -10.71 1.33 15.42
C ARG A 110 -11.08 0.75 16.79
N PRO A 111 -10.76 -0.52 17.07
CA PRO A 111 -10.91 -1.09 18.40
C PRO A 111 -10.16 -0.25 19.47
N LYS A 112 -10.76 -0.13 20.64
CA LYS A 112 -10.11 0.55 21.78
C LYS A 112 -8.94 -0.29 22.27
N THR A 113 -7.74 0.26 22.23
CA THR A 113 -6.50 -0.41 22.63
C THR A 113 -5.39 0.63 22.83
N ASP A 114 -4.41 0.33 23.68
CA ASP A 114 -3.30 1.22 24.01
C ASP A 114 -2.18 1.21 22.96
N THR A 115 -2.30 0.39 21.90
CA THR A 115 -1.29 0.33 20.84
C THR A 115 -1.18 1.66 20.10
N PRO A 116 0.05 2.17 19.86
CA PRO A 116 0.24 3.43 19.15
C PRO A 116 0.00 3.33 17.64
N PHE A 117 -0.15 2.12 17.09
CA PHE A 117 -0.32 1.93 15.66
C PHE A 117 -1.69 2.38 15.15
N LEU A 118 -1.71 3.08 14.01
CA LEU A 118 -2.94 3.55 13.41
C LEU A 118 -3.84 2.38 12.99
N PHE A 119 -3.30 1.45 12.21
CA PHE A 119 -4.06 0.31 11.70
C PHE A 119 -3.73 -0.96 12.47
N ILE A 120 -4.78 -1.62 12.94
CA ILE A 120 -4.69 -2.85 13.75
C ILE A 120 -5.61 -3.94 13.21
N ARG A 121 -5.38 -5.15 13.67
CA ARG A 121 -6.28 -6.28 13.40
C ARG A 121 -7.60 -6.07 14.14
N HIS A 122 -8.70 -6.52 13.55
CA HIS A 122 -10.03 -6.44 14.18
C HIS A 122 -10.45 -7.76 14.84
N ASN A 123 -9.50 -8.67 15.01
CA ASN A 123 -9.68 -9.90 15.78
C ASN A 123 -8.85 -9.77 17.08
N ALA A 124 -9.43 -10.21 18.20
CA ALA A 124 -8.69 -10.27 19.45
C ALA A 124 -7.36 -11.05 19.24
N PRO A 125 -6.29 -10.58 19.84
CA PRO A 125 -6.13 -9.52 20.84
C PRO A 125 -5.95 -8.09 20.31
N PHE A 126 -6.47 -7.72 19.16
CA PHE A 126 -6.44 -6.37 18.53
C PHE A 126 -5.04 -5.77 18.38
N GLU A 127 -4.10 -6.60 17.98
CA GLU A 127 -2.71 -6.22 17.79
C GLU A 127 -2.45 -5.51 16.47
N PRO A 128 -1.31 -4.82 16.35
CA PRO A 128 -0.83 -4.31 15.06
C PRO A 128 -0.69 -5.42 14.01
N PHE A 129 -0.65 -5.04 12.76
CA PHE A 129 -0.30 -5.99 11.70
C PHE A 129 1.14 -6.48 11.88
N GLY A 130 1.34 -7.78 12.06
CA GLY A 130 2.67 -8.37 12.13
C GLY A 130 3.50 -8.11 10.84
N MET A 131 4.82 -8.26 10.95
CA MET A 131 5.73 -8.03 9.84
C MET A 131 5.34 -8.84 8.59
N HIS A 132 4.95 -10.10 8.77
CA HIS A 132 4.55 -11.01 7.70
C HIS A 132 3.06 -10.92 7.33
N ALA A 133 2.28 -10.06 8.00
CA ALA A 133 0.87 -9.91 7.66
C ALA A 133 0.71 -9.42 6.22
N ASN A 134 0.06 -10.23 5.41
CA ASN A 134 -0.21 -9.91 4.03
C ASN A 134 -1.56 -9.19 3.92
N LEU A 135 -1.53 -7.91 3.55
CA LEU A 135 -2.75 -7.13 3.29
C LEU A 135 -3.37 -7.41 1.91
N HIS A 136 -2.81 -8.36 1.16
CA HIS A 136 -3.34 -8.76 -0.15
C HIS A 136 -4.82 -9.22 -0.06
N ASN A 137 -5.18 -9.85 1.04
CA ASN A 137 -6.56 -10.29 1.28
C ASN A 137 -7.58 -9.14 1.22
N ILE A 138 -7.18 -7.90 1.55
CA ILE A 138 -8.03 -6.73 1.42
C ILE A 138 -8.41 -6.53 -0.05
N ILE A 139 -7.42 -6.54 -0.95
CA ILE A 139 -7.68 -6.39 -2.38
C ILE A 139 -8.54 -7.54 -2.93
N THR A 140 -8.14 -8.78 -2.65
CA THR A 140 -8.86 -9.96 -3.15
C THR A 140 -10.34 -9.94 -2.72
N LYS A 141 -10.59 -9.59 -1.45
CA LYS A 141 -11.95 -9.45 -0.91
C LYS A 141 -12.80 -8.44 -1.69
N TYR A 142 -12.28 -7.22 -1.86
CA TYR A 142 -13.04 -6.14 -2.47
C TYR A 142 -13.04 -6.18 -3.99
N ALA A 143 -12.00 -6.69 -4.64
CA ALA A 143 -12.02 -6.95 -6.08
C ALA A 143 -13.10 -7.99 -6.45
N ARG A 144 -13.19 -9.08 -5.68
CA ARG A 144 -14.26 -10.09 -5.84
C ARG A 144 -15.64 -9.46 -5.65
N ARG A 145 -15.81 -8.62 -4.63
CA ARG A 145 -17.07 -7.93 -4.34
C ARG A 145 -17.47 -6.94 -5.44
N ALA A 146 -16.48 -6.31 -6.05
CA ALA A 146 -16.66 -5.38 -7.17
C ALA A 146 -16.85 -6.07 -8.53
N GLY A 147 -16.79 -7.41 -8.60
CA GLY A 147 -16.85 -8.15 -9.85
C GLY A 147 -15.64 -7.94 -10.76
N ILE A 148 -14.49 -7.53 -10.20
CA ILE A 148 -13.26 -7.29 -10.97
C ILE A 148 -12.58 -8.63 -11.22
N VAL A 149 -12.40 -8.98 -12.49
CA VAL A 149 -11.71 -10.19 -12.92
C VAL A 149 -10.33 -9.83 -13.45
N PHE A 150 -9.29 -10.44 -12.89
CA PHE A 150 -7.92 -10.26 -13.35
C PHE A 150 -7.51 -11.38 -14.30
N PRO A 151 -6.80 -11.09 -15.39
CA PRO A 151 -6.11 -12.11 -16.17
C PRO A 151 -5.18 -12.93 -15.26
N LYS A 152 -5.04 -14.24 -15.53
CA LYS A 152 -4.21 -15.15 -14.71
C LYS A 152 -2.75 -14.70 -14.55
N GLU A 153 -2.24 -13.97 -15.53
CA GLU A 153 -0.86 -13.49 -15.58
C GLU A 153 -0.69 -12.13 -14.90
N GLN A 154 -1.79 -11.45 -14.54
CA GLN A 154 -1.75 -10.12 -13.95
C GLN A 154 -1.63 -10.19 -12.43
N HIS A 155 -0.54 -9.65 -11.90
CA HIS A 155 -0.40 -9.45 -10.46
C HIS A 155 -1.32 -8.31 -9.97
N HIS A 156 -2.16 -8.60 -8.98
CA HIS A 156 -3.18 -7.68 -8.49
C HIS A 156 -3.07 -7.39 -6.99
N GLY A 157 -1.86 -7.18 -6.49
CA GLY A 157 -1.61 -6.82 -5.09
C GLY A 157 -1.63 -5.30 -4.84
N LEU A 158 -1.45 -4.89 -3.57
CA LEU A 158 -1.30 -3.48 -3.19
C LEU A 158 -0.14 -2.80 -3.94
N HIS A 159 0.87 -3.56 -4.29
CA HIS A 159 2.00 -3.06 -5.06
C HIS A 159 1.62 -2.65 -6.49
N SER A 160 0.72 -3.40 -7.14
CA SER A 160 0.22 -3.04 -8.46
C SER A 160 -0.65 -1.78 -8.45
N LEU A 161 -1.41 -1.53 -7.38
CA LEU A 161 -2.13 -0.25 -7.22
C LEU A 161 -1.17 0.95 -7.12
N ARG A 162 -0.04 0.78 -6.43
CA ARG A 162 1.00 1.81 -6.39
C ARG A 162 1.62 2.04 -7.78
N HIS A 163 1.87 0.98 -8.57
CA HIS A 163 2.33 1.12 -9.95
C HIS A 163 1.29 1.82 -10.83
N THR A 164 0.00 1.57 -10.57
CA THR A 164 -1.10 2.25 -11.26
C THR A 164 -1.05 3.76 -11.02
N LEU A 165 -0.87 4.19 -9.77
CA LEU A 165 -0.73 5.61 -9.45
C LEU A 165 0.48 6.22 -10.16
N ALA A 166 1.64 5.57 -10.08
CA ALA A 166 2.86 6.06 -10.72
C ALA A 166 2.68 6.22 -12.24
N LYS A 167 2.07 5.21 -12.90
CA LYS A 167 1.75 5.30 -14.32
C LYS A 167 0.79 6.46 -14.62
N THR A 168 -0.27 6.61 -13.84
CA THR A 168 -1.24 7.70 -14.03
C THR A 168 -0.57 9.07 -13.93
N LEU A 169 0.34 9.27 -12.96
CA LEU A 169 1.08 10.51 -12.81
C LEU A 169 2.01 10.78 -14.01
N LEU A 170 2.68 9.74 -14.51
CA LEU A 170 3.52 9.84 -15.71
C LEU A 170 2.69 10.20 -16.94
N ASP A 171 1.55 9.53 -17.13
CA ASP A 171 0.65 9.78 -18.27
C ASP A 171 0.07 11.22 -18.24
N MET A 172 -0.04 11.82 -17.05
CA MET A 172 -0.45 13.23 -16.86
C MET A 172 0.70 14.23 -17.00
N HIS A 173 1.88 13.79 -17.45
CA HIS A 173 3.10 14.61 -17.57
C HIS A 173 3.51 15.30 -16.28
N THR A 174 3.19 14.72 -15.13
CA THR A 174 3.62 15.25 -13.83
C THR A 174 5.10 14.95 -13.63
N PRO A 175 5.98 15.97 -13.38
CA PRO A 175 7.39 15.71 -13.09
C PRO A 175 7.53 14.79 -11.89
N LEU A 176 8.47 13.86 -11.97
CA LEU A 176 8.89 13.05 -10.84
C LEU A 176 10.00 13.83 -10.11
N GLU A 177 9.70 14.38 -8.95
CA GLU A 177 10.69 14.94 -8.02
C GLU A 177 11.38 13.84 -7.20
#